data_e49523496b98a4306550f857f62d724e
#
_entry.id   e49523496b98a4306550f857f62d724e
#
_cell.length_a   1.000
_cell.length_b   1.000
_cell.length_c   1.000
_cell.angle_alpha   90.00
_cell.angle_beta   90.00
_cell.angle_gamma   90.00
#
_symmetry.space_group_name_H-M   'P 1'
#
loop_
_entity.id
_entity.type
_entity.pdbx_description
1 polymer ?
#
loop_
_entity_poly.entity_id
_entity_poly.type
_entity_poly.pdbx_seq_one_letter_code
_entity_poly.pdbx_strand_id
1 'polypeptide(L)'
;LVPRHPQRFKEVENLIASMNFSFAKRSNFNKSNQPPPIILGDTMGELRSYYELADLVILGGSLKNFGAQNPIEPLSLGKPTIIGPSIYNFQDVIQKAENHNLIYRLHNIKDLDPLVKKIITLKQKANKRQNLKDFLKKESGASQRLADIVNQYL
;
A
#
# COMPACT_ATOMS: atom_id res chain seq x y z
N LEU A 1 -2.26 11.12 -0.72
CA LEU A 1 -3.26 10.50 0.17
C LEU A 1 -4.45 10.03 -0.67
N VAL A 2 -4.84 8.75 -0.51
CA VAL A 2 -5.95 8.16 -1.29
C VAL A 2 -6.96 7.54 -0.33
N PRO A 3 -8.02 8.28 0.06
CA PRO A 3 -9.10 7.73 0.88
C PRO A 3 -9.87 6.65 0.09
N ARG A 4 -10.19 5.53 0.75
CA ARG A 4 -10.86 4.39 0.11
C ARG A 4 -12.29 4.69 -0.36
N HIS A 5 -12.99 5.55 0.37
CA HIS A 5 -14.41 5.80 0.16
C HIS A 5 -14.66 7.28 -0.20
N PRO A 6 -15.47 7.57 -1.24
CA PRO A 6 -15.77 8.93 -1.67
C PRO A 6 -16.33 9.81 -0.55
N GLN A 7 -17.12 9.24 0.36
CA GLN A 7 -17.71 9.95 1.50
C GLN A 7 -16.64 10.59 2.40
N ARG A 8 -15.40 10.07 2.37
CA ARG A 8 -14.31 10.58 3.18
C ARG A 8 -13.46 11.66 2.49
N PHE A 9 -13.69 11.93 1.21
CA PHE A 9 -12.86 12.90 0.48
C PHE A 9 -12.90 14.28 1.13
N LYS A 10 -14.11 14.77 1.46
CA LYS A 10 -14.27 16.07 2.10
C LYS A 10 -13.72 16.13 3.53
N GLU A 11 -13.86 15.05 4.29
CA GLU A 11 -13.28 14.92 5.63
C GLU A 11 -11.75 15.05 5.58
N VAL A 12 -11.11 14.32 4.66
CA VAL A 12 -9.65 14.33 4.52
C VAL A 12 -9.15 15.66 3.97
N GLU A 13 -9.87 16.27 3.02
CA GLU A 13 -9.60 17.62 2.52
C GLU A 13 -9.56 18.64 3.68
N ASN A 14 -10.59 18.66 4.51
CA ASN A 14 -10.68 19.54 5.66
C ASN A 14 -9.56 19.27 6.69
N LEU A 15 -9.21 18.01 6.91
CA LEU A 15 -8.11 17.64 7.81
C LEU A 15 -6.76 18.18 7.31
N ILE A 16 -6.44 18.02 6.03
CA ILE A 16 -5.19 18.54 5.45
C ILE A 16 -5.14 20.07 5.60
N ALA A 17 -6.24 20.75 5.28
CA ALA A 17 -6.35 22.18 5.40
C ALA A 17 -6.17 22.69 6.84
N SER A 18 -6.78 21.97 7.82
CA SER A 18 -6.65 22.33 9.25
C SER A 18 -5.23 22.17 9.79
N MET A 19 -4.41 21.36 9.16
CA MET A 19 -2.99 21.17 9.49
C MET A 19 -2.07 22.16 8.77
N ASN A 20 -2.63 23.12 8.02
CA ASN A 20 -1.91 24.14 7.26
C ASN A 20 -0.93 23.56 6.20
N PHE A 21 -1.18 22.37 5.70
CA PHE A 21 -0.42 21.84 4.56
C PHE A 21 -0.99 22.34 3.24
N SER A 22 -0.11 22.72 2.31
CA SER A 22 -0.51 22.96 0.93
C SER A 22 -0.79 21.61 0.24
N PHE A 23 -1.88 21.54 -0.51
CA PHE A 23 -2.28 20.33 -1.22
C PHE A 23 -3.00 20.67 -2.52
N ALA A 24 -3.08 19.68 -3.41
CA ALA A 24 -3.96 19.71 -4.56
C ALA A 24 -4.89 18.49 -4.55
N LYS A 25 -6.06 18.63 -5.15
CA LYS A 25 -6.97 17.53 -5.41
C LYS A 25 -6.67 16.93 -6.78
N ARG A 26 -6.73 15.60 -6.89
CA ARG A 26 -6.51 14.93 -8.17
C ARG A 26 -7.55 15.37 -9.21
N SER A 27 -8.80 15.55 -8.81
CA SER A 27 -9.88 16.00 -9.70
C SER A 27 -9.63 17.37 -10.34
N ASN A 28 -8.86 18.24 -9.68
CA ASN A 28 -8.56 19.61 -10.12
C ASN A 28 -7.06 19.81 -10.41
N PHE A 29 -6.29 18.72 -10.52
CA PHE A 29 -4.85 18.80 -10.71
C PHE A 29 -4.52 19.23 -12.13
N ASN A 30 -4.18 20.50 -12.29
CA ASN A 30 -3.55 21.02 -13.49
C ASN A 30 -2.03 20.86 -13.35
N LYS A 31 -1.33 20.51 -14.42
CA LYS A 31 0.12 20.41 -14.46
C LYS A 31 0.72 21.79 -14.11
N SER A 32 0.98 22.01 -12.84
CA SER A 32 1.76 23.15 -12.38
C SER A 32 3.25 22.79 -12.44
N ASN A 33 4.10 23.77 -12.65
CA ASN A 33 5.56 23.56 -12.67
C ASN A 33 6.12 23.09 -11.32
N GLN A 34 5.36 23.24 -10.25
CA GLN A 34 5.71 22.74 -8.90
C GLN A 34 4.49 22.11 -8.24
N PRO A 35 4.44 20.77 -8.19
CA PRO A 35 3.37 20.08 -7.49
C PRO A 35 3.44 20.35 -5.98
N PRO A 36 2.30 20.48 -5.29
CA PRO A 36 2.29 20.63 -3.83
C PRO A 36 2.79 19.36 -3.16
N PRO A 37 3.23 19.45 -1.88
CA PRO A 37 3.75 18.32 -1.13
C PRO A 37 2.70 17.22 -0.92
N ILE A 38 1.41 17.55 -0.98
CA ILE A 38 0.32 16.60 -0.80
C ILE A 38 -0.61 16.64 -2.01
N ILE A 39 -0.91 15.46 -2.56
CA ILE A 39 -1.98 15.26 -3.52
C ILE A 39 -3.05 14.41 -2.85
N LEU A 40 -4.29 14.92 -2.81
CA LEU A 40 -5.46 14.17 -2.39
C LEU A 40 -6.07 13.48 -3.60
N GLY A 41 -6.05 12.14 -3.60
CA GLY A 41 -6.72 11.32 -4.59
C GLY A 41 -8.21 11.25 -4.28
N ASP A 42 -8.96 12.18 -4.85
CA ASP A 42 -10.42 12.32 -4.71
C ASP A 42 -11.18 11.80 -5.93
N THR A 43 -10.57 10.85 -6.64
CA THR A 43 -11.16 10.14 -7.79
C THR A 43 -11.15 8.64 -7.55
N MET A 44 -12.08 7.92 -8.20
CA MET A 44 -12.17 6.47 -8.09
C MET A 44 -11.49 5.78 -9.28
N GLY A 45 -11.04 4.53 -9.06
CA GLY A 45 -10.47 3.69 -10.14
C GLY A 45 -8.99 3.95 -10.45
N GLU A 46 -8.35 4.94 -9.84
CA GLU A 46 -6.96 5.32 -10.13
C GLU A 46 -5.93 4.72 -9.15
N LEU A 47 -6.35 3.89 -8.20
CA LEU A 47 -5.46 3.38 -7.13
C LEU A 47 -4.22 2.67 -7.67
N ARG A 48 -4.37 1.89 -8.73
CA ARG A 48 -3.26 1.20 -9.38
C ARG A 48 -2.20 2.18 -9.87
N SER A 49 -2.62 3.28 -10.53
CA SER A 49 -1.70 4.32 -11.01
C SER A 49 -0.93 4.99 -9.88
N TYR A 50 -1.58 5.23 -8.73
CA TYR A 50 -0.88 5.74 -7.55
C TYR A 50 0.17 4.76 -7.04
N TYR A 51 -0.12 3.47 -7.01
CA TYR A 51 0.87 2.46 -6.65
C TYR A 51 2.03 2.41 -7.66
N GLU A 52 1.75 2.48 -8.95
CA GLU A 52 2.78 2.47 -10.00
C GLU A 52 3.76 3.66 -9.86
N LEU A 53 3.28 4.83 -9.48
CA LEU A 53 4.08 6.02 -9.25
C LEU A 53 4.79 6.05 -7.89
N ALA A 54 4.30 5.30 -6.90
CA ALA A 54 4.82 5.36 -5.55
C ALA A 54 6.24 4.77 -5.44
N ASP A 55 7.08 5.39 -4.64
CA ASP A 55 8.35 4.84 -4.19
C ASP A 55 8.20 3.95 -2.98
N LEU A 56 7.20 4.22 -2.16
CA LEU A 56 6.86 3.53 -0.93
C LEU A 56 5.35 3.66 -0.70
N VAL A 57 4.73 2.62 -0.21
CA VAL A 57 3.30 2.61 0.15
C VAL A 57 3.16 2.50 1.67
N ILE A 58 2.33 3.35 2.27
CA ILE A 58 1.85 3.18 3.65
C ILE A 58 0.41 2.74 3.56
N LEU A 59 0.13 1.50 3.96
CA LEU A 59 -1.16 0.89 3.77
C LEU A 59 -2.14 1.30 4.86
N GLY A 60 -3.22 1.96 4.47
CA GLY A 60 -4.29 2.41 5.37
C GLY A 60 -5.04 1.26 6.04
N GLY A 61 -5.82 1.58 7.07
CA GLY A 61 -6.58 0.60 7.85
C GLY A 61 -5.75 -0.27 8.79
N SER A 62 -4.44 -0.20 8.72
CA SER A 62 -3.52 -0.99 9.54
C SER A 62 -2.98 -0.25 10.76
N LEU A 63 -2.95 1.10 10.71
CA LEU A 63 -2.46 1.96 11.80
C LEU A 63 -3.47 2.11 12.93
N LYS A 64 -4.73 1.82 12.67
CA LYS A 64 -5.82 1.71 13.64
C LYS A 64 -6.48 0.35 13.48
N ASN A 65 -7.37 -0.04 14.38
CA ASN A 65 -7.97 -1.37 14.43
C ASN A 65 -9.04 -1.59 13.32
N PHE A 66 -8.60 -1.56 12.05
CA PHE A 66 -9.45 -1.84 10.88
C PHE A 66 -8.96 -3.02 10.03
N GLY A 67 -7.93 -3.76 10.48
CA GLY A 67 -7.49 -5.01 9.88
C GLY A 67 -6.68 -4.90 8.58
N ALA A 68 -6.20 -3.71 8.23
CA ALA A 68 -5.50 -3.36 7.00
C ALA A 68 -6.38 -3.32 5.73
N GLN A 69 -5.91 -2.59 4.73
CA GLN A 69 -6.36 -2.66 3.35
C GLN A 69 -5.59 -3.76 2.60
N ASN A 70 -6.00 -4.05 1.36
CA ASN A 70 -5.41 -5.11 0.54
C ASN A 70 -3.91 -4.87 0.26
N PRO A 71 -3.00 -5.70 0.77
CA PRO A 71 -1.56 -5.58 0.54
C PRO A 71 -1.11 -6.15 -0.81
N ILE A 72 -1.93 -7.00 -1.43
CA ILE A 72 -1.56 -7.74 -2.65
C ILE A 72 -1.34 -6.78 -3.81
N GLU A 73 -2.15 -5.72 -3.92
CA GLU A 73 -2.04 -4.76 -5.01
C GLU A 73 -0.67 -4.04 -5.05
N PRO A 74 -0.21 -3.35 -4.00
CA PRO A 74 1.11 -2.73 -4.03
C PRO A 74 2.24 -3.75 -4.12
N LEU A 75 2.11 -4.92 -3.51
CA LEU A 75 3.09 -6.01 -3.60
C LEU A 75 3.23 -6.53 -5.02
N SER A 76 2.12 -6.72 -5.76
CA SER A 76 2.16 -7.18 -7.15
C SER A 76 2.92 -6.23 -8.08
N LEU A 77 3.00 -4.97 -7.73
CA LEU A 77 3.77 -3.94 -8.42
C LEU A 77 5.20 -3.76 -7.87
N GLY A 78 5.62 -4.62 -6.95
CA GLY A 78 6.97 -4.57 -6.36
C GLY A 78 7.21 -3.39 -5.44
N LYS A 79 6.15 -2.79 -4.89
CA LYS A 79 6.28 -1.60 -4.06
C LYS A 79 6.60 -1.96 -2.61
N PRO A 80 7.66 -1.39 -2.02
CA PRO A 80 7.89 -1.50 -0.58
C PRO A 80 6.64 -1.00 0.15
N THR A 81 6.15 -1.79 1.10
CA THR A 81 4.89 -1.47 1.78
C THR A 81 5.08 -1.46 3.29
N ILE A 82 4.77 -0.34 3.91
CA ILE A 82 4.70 -0.24 5.37
C ILE A 82 3.27 -0.55 5.81
N ILE A 83 3.15 -1.35 6.86
CA ILE A 83 1.87 -1.74 7.45
C ILE A 83 1.92 -1.63 8.97
N GLY A 84 0.83 -1.16 9.56
CA GLY A 84 0.69 -1.03 11.01
C GLY A 84 0.37 -2.36 11.71
N PRO A 85 0.04 -2.32 13.01
CA PRO A 85 -0.15 -3.52 13.82
C PRO A 85 -1.45 -4.28 13.50
N SER A 86 -2.50 -3.61 13.01
CA SER A 86 -3.81 -4.22 12.75
C SER A 86 -3.85 -4.85 11.37
N ILE A 87 -3.88 -6.20 11.29
CA ILE A 87 -3.73 -6.96 10.04
C ILE A 87 -4.71 -8.12 9.88
N TYR A 88 -5.70 -8.23 10.75
CA TYR A 88 -6.56 -9.43 10.85
C TYR A 88 -7.30 -9.80 9.56
N ASN A 89 -7.55 -8.85 8.64
CA ASN A 89 -8.17 -9.15 7.35
C ASN A 89 -7.22 -9.86 6.36
N PHE A 90 -5.89 -9.73 6.55
CA PHE A 90 -4.87 -10.22 5.63
C PHE A 90 -3.67 -10.84 6.35
N GLN A 91 -3.90 -11.43 7.53
CA GLN A 91 -2.83 -11.90 8.41
C GLN A 91 -1.87 -12.85 7.71
N ASP A 92 -2.37 -13.89 7.05
CA ASP A 92 -1.54 -14.92 6.40
C ASP A 92 -0.68 -14.35 5.28
N VAL A 93 -1.28 -13.51 4.42
CA VAL A 93 -0.57 -12.88 3.29
C VAL A 93 0.52 -11.95 3.80
N ILE A 94 0.20 -11.16 4.84
CA ILE A 94 1.13 -10.19 5.42
C ILE A 94 2.31 -10.91 6.09
N GLN A 95 2.07 -11.95 6.88
CA GLN A 95 3.13 -12.74 7.53
C GLN A 95 4.07 -13.39 6.51
N LYS A 96 3.53 -13.97 5.45
CA LYS A 96 4.33 -14.52 4.36
C LYS A 96 5.16 -13.46 3.66
N ALA A 97 4.57 -12.30 3.37
CA ALA A 97 5.27 -11.19 2.72
C ALA A 97 6.36 -10.59 3.61
N GLU A 98 6.18 -10.56 4.92
CA GLU A 98 7.21 -10.14 5.90
C GLU A 98 8.41 -11.08 5.85
N ASN A 99 8.20 -12.39 5.81
CA ASN A 99 9.27 -13.40 5.73
C ASN A 99 10.12 -13.27 4.45
N HIS A 100 9.54 -12.67 3.41
CA HIS A 100 10.24 -12.36 2.15
C HIS A 100 10.80 -10.91 2.07
N ASN A 101 10.73 -10.14 3.17
CA ASN A 101 11.14 -8.73 3.23
C ASN A 101 10.43 -7.81 2.21
N LEU A 102 9.18 -8.13 1.89
CA LEU A 102 8.35 -7.35 0.97
C LEU A 102 7.46 -6.33 1.71
N ILE A 103 7.14 -6.62 2.96
CA ILE A 103 6.38 -5.75 3.88
C ILE A 103 7.27 -5.36 5.06
N TYR A 104 7.05 -4.17 5.57
CA TYR A 104 7.72 -3.61 6.74
C TYR A 104 6.69 -3.27 7.82
N ARG A 105 6.79 -3.94 8.96
CA ARG A 105 5.89 -3.70 10.09
C ARG A 105 6.26 -2.41 10.83
N LEU A 106 5.28 -1.54 11.02
CA LEU A 106 5.37 -0.37 11.89
C LEU A 106 4.63 -0.65 13.19
N HIS A 107 5.35 -0.84 14.28
CA HIS A 107 4.75 -1.09 15.58
C HIS A 107 4.39 0.19 16.33
N ASN A 108 5.18 1.24 16.15
CA ASN A 108 4.96 2.55 16.77
C ASN A 108 5.08 3.65 15.72
N ILE A 109 4.17 4.61 15.74
CA ILE A 109 4.19 5.74 14.79
C ILE A 109 5.48 6.57 14.87
N LYS A 110 6.12 6.61 16.05
CA LYS A 110 7.41 7.29 16.22
C LYS A 110 8.55 6.67 15.39
N ASP A 111 8.41 5.41 15.02
CA ASP A 111 9.41 4.69 14.23
C ASP A 111 9.22 4.87 12.71
N LEU A 112 8.21 5.64 12.28
CA LEU A 112 7.87 5.80 10.87
C LEU A 112 9.02 6.45 10.08
N ASP A 113 9.56 7.58 10.56
CA ASP A 113 10.63 8.31 9.87
C ASP A 113 11.92 7.46 9.72
N PRO A 114 12.47 6.85 10.78
CA PRO A 114 13.62 5.96 10.61
C PRO A 114 13.34 4.75 9.72
N LEU A 115 12.12 4.20 9.76
CA LEU A 115 11.73 3.08 8.91
C LEU A 115 11.68 3.50 7.43
N VAL A 116 11.10 4.64 7.11
CA VAL A 116 11.06 5.19 5.75
C VAL A 116 12.48 5.42 5.22
N LYS A 117 13.35 6.06 5.98
CA LYS A 117 14.76 6.29 5.62
C LYS A 117 15.49 4.99 5.33
N LYS A 118 15.33 3.98 6.19
CA LYS A 118 15.88 2.63 6.00
C LYS A 118 15.41 2.00 4.69
N ILE A 119 14.12 2.05 4.40
CA ILE A 119 13.54 1.43 3.19
C ILE A 119 14.05 2.11 1.92
N ILE A 120 14.10 3.44 1.89
CA ILE A 120 14.60 4.20 0.74
C ILE A 120 16.08 3.85 0.47
N THR A 121 16.91 3.79 1.52
CA THR A 121 18.32 3.40 1.40
C THR A 121 18.48 1.96 0.91
N LEU A 122 17.65 1.03 1.37
CA LEU A 122 17.66 -0.37 0.93
C LEU A 122 17.19 -0.53 -0.52
N LYS A 123 16.23 0.29 -0.98
CA LYS A 123 15.74 0.29 -2.37
C LYS A 123 16.89 0.52 -3.36
N GLN A 124 17.87 1.33 -3.00
CA GLN A 124 19.05 1.61 -3.83
C GLN A 124 20.03 0.42 -3.92
N LYS A 125 19.97 -0.54 -2.99
CA LYS A 125 20.95 -1.62 -2.84
C LYS A 125 20.46 -3.03 -3.22
N ALA A 126 19.15 -3.26 -3.43
CA ALA A 126 18.60 -4.60 -3.43
C ALA A 126 17.98 -5.08 -4.74
N ASN A 127 18.34 -6.29 -5.10
CA ASN A 127 17.73 -7.09 -6.16
C ASN A 127 16.39 -7.71 -5.67
N LYS A 128 15.44 -6.87 -5.26
CA LYS A 128 14.14 -7.31 -4.67
C LYS A 128 13.19 -7.95 -5.69
N ARG A 129 13.50 -7.88 -6.99
CA ARG A 129 12.65 -8.44 -8.06
C ARG A 129 12.52 -9.96 -7.96
N GLN A 130 13.56 -10.65 -7.50
CA GLN A 130 13.51 -12.11 -7.41
C GLN A 130 12.62 -12.56 -6.26
N ASN A 131 12.79 -12.01 -5.05
CA ASN A 131 11.96 -12.35 -3.89
C ASN A 131 10.47 -12.11 -4.17
N LEU A 132 10.15 -11.03 -4.89
CA LEU A 132 8.78 -10.72 -5.29
C LEU A 132 8.24 -11.75 -6.27
N LYS A 133 9.01 -12.13 -7.30
CA LYS A 133 8.59 -13.17 -8.26
C LYS A 133 8.31 -14.49 -7.57
N ASP A 134 9.19 -14.89 -6.65
CA ASP A 134 9.05 -16.15 -5.90
C ASP A 134 7.82 -16.12 -4.99
N PHE A 135 7.58 -14.98 -4.31
CA PHE A 135 6.38 -14.77 -3.51
C PHE A 135 5.11 -14.85 -4.36
N LEU A 136 5.04 -14.06 -5.44
CA LEU A 136 3.86 -14.02 -6.31
C LEU A 136 3.59 -15.38 -6.97
N LYS A 137 4.62 -16.12 -7.37
CA LYS A 137 4.48 -17.45 -7.94
C LYS A 137 3.89 -18.46 -6.94
N LYS A 138 4.24 -18.35 -5.66
CA LYS A 138 3.68 -19.21 -4.60
C LYS A 138 2.24 -18.86 -4.23
N GLU A 139 1.91 -17.56 -4.23
CA GLU A 139 0.57 -17.08 -3.88
C GLU A 139 -0.40 -17.04 -5.08
N SER A 140 0.11 -16.92 -6.32
CA SER A 140 -0.68 -17.05 -7.54
C SER A 140 -1.00 -18.52 -7.78
N GLY A 141 -2.12 -18.99 -7.77
CA GLY A 141 -2.50 -20.41 -7.99
C GLY A 141 -3.53 -20.90 -6.99
N ALA A 142 -4.02 -20.01 -6.11
CA ALA A 142 -5.11 -20.35 -5.21
C ALA A 142 -6.36 -20.78 -5.98
N SER A 143 -6.69 -20.07 -7.06
CA SER A 143 -7.82 -20.41 -7.94
C SER A 143 -7.61 -21.76 -8.65
N GLN A 144 -6.39 -22.03 -9.11
CA GLN A 144 -6.07 -23.31 -9.74
C GLN A 144 -6.13 -24.45 -8.73
N ARG A 145 -5.55 -24.27 -7.54
CA ARG A 145 -5.64 -25.28 -6.46
C ARG A 145 -7.08 -25.55 -6.05
N LEU A 146 -7.94 -24.53 -6.02
CA LEU A 146 -9.37 -24.70 -5.74
C LEU A 146 -10.07 -25.47 -6.86
N ALA A 147 -9.80 -25.15 -8.12
CA ALA A 147 -10.32 -25.87 -9.26
C ALA A 147 -9.87 -27.35 -9.27
N ASP A 148 -8.60 -27.61 -8.96
CA ASP A 148 -8.04 -28.95 -8.87
C ASP A 148 -8.72 -29.78 -7.75
N ILE A 149 -9.01 -29.14 -6.60
CA ILE A 149 -9.76 -29.77 -5.50
C ILE A 149 -11.19 -30.08 -5.94
N VAL A 150 -11.91 -29.12 -6.51
CA VAL A 150 -13.30 -29.32 -6.98
C VAL A 150 -13.38 -30.44 -8.00
N ASN A 151 -12.44 -30.51 -8.94
CA ASN A 151 -12.39 -31.58 -9.95
C ASN A 151 -12.10 -33.00 -9.38
N GLN A 152 -11.60 -33.08 -8.15
CA GLN A 152 -11.44 -34.39 -7.46
C GLN A 152 -12.76 -34.94 -6.87
N TYR A 153 -13.78 -34.09 -6.74
CA TYR A 153 -15.08 -34.45 -6.17
C TYR A 153 -16.22 -34.52 -7.20
N LEU A 154 -15.91 -34.24 -8.47
CA LEU A 154 -16.79 -34.41 -9.64
C LEU A 154 -16.47 -35.69 -10.38
#